data_679f548d31310f19a908ca2b9512f90e
#
_entry.id   679f548d31310f19a908ca2b9512f90e
#
_cell.length_a   1.000
_cell.length_b   1.000
_cell.length_c   1.000
_cell.angle_alpha   90.00
_cell.angle_beta   90.00
_cell.angle_gamma   90.00
#
_symmetry.space_group_name_H-M   'P 1'
#
loop_
_entity.id
_entity.type
_entity.pdbx_description
1 polymer ?
#
loop_
_entity_poly.entity_id
_entity_poly.type
_entity_poly.pdbx_seq_one_letter_code
_entity_poly.pdbx_strand_id
1 'polypeptide(L)'
;MKILHVINSLHTGGAEKLLVDMLPLYEAKDIDVELLLLNGTSTPFLDKLTTTFAGKISSLGNRSVYNPINILSLCQYIKKYDVVHVHLFPSFYWVAIAKVITRSKTQLVYTEHSISNRRFRSSFTKPIDTFVYKQYT
;
A
#
# COMPACT_ATOMS: atom_id res chain seq x y z
N MET A 1 3.53 -17.17 -6.16
CA MET A 1 2.66 -15.96 -6.07
C MET A 1 3.42 -14.91 -5.31
N LYS A 2 3.63 -13.77 -5.91
CA LYS A 2 4.39 -12.66 -5.34
C LYS A 2 3.47 -11.52 -4.91
N ILE A 3 3.53 -11.14 -3.63
CA ILE A 3 2.62 -10.16 -3.02
C ILE A 3 3.40 -8.90 -2.64
N LEU A 4 2.86 -7.73 -2.97
CA LEU A 4 3.36 -6.45 -2.49
C LEU A 4 2.34 -5.82 -1.55
N HIS A 5 2.73 -5.56 -0.31
CA HIS A 5 1.96 -4.66 0.55
C HIS A 5 2.39 -3.20 0.30
N VAL A 6 1.43 -2.31 0.14
CA VAL A 6 1.67 -0.87 -0.03
C VAL A 6 0.97 -0.11 1.08
N ILE A 7 1.71 0.73 1.79
CA ILE A 7 1.19 1.59 2.85
C ILE A 7 1.86 2.98 2.78
N ASN A 8 1.24 3.97 3.37
CA ASN A 8 1.76 5.33 3.38
C ASN A 8 3.13 5.43 4.06
N SER A 9 3.24 4.93 5.27
CA SER A 9 4.43 4.92 6.13
C SER A 9 4.23 3.93 7.27
N LEU A 10 5.22 3.74 8.13
CA LEU A 10 5.08 2.95 9.37
C LEU A 10 5.10 3.84 10.62
N HIS A 11 4.40 4.99 10.58
CA HIS A 11 4.11 5.75 11.80
C HIS A 11 3.20 4.96 12.75
N THR A 12 3.03 5.44 13.97
CA THR A 12 2.23 4.75 14.99
C THR A 12 0.75 4.73 14.62
N GLY A 13 0.20 3.54 14.33
CA GLY A 13 -1.19 3.35 13.97
C GLY A 13 -1.59 1.88 13.93
N GLY A 14 -2.89 1.60 13.84
CA GLY A 14 -3.42 0.24 13.86
C GLY A 14 -3.10 -0.57 12.61
N ALA A 15 -3.19 0.05 11.43
CA ALA A 15 -2.84 -0.60 10.16
C ALA A 15 -1.35 -0.91 10.08
N GLU A 16 -0.52 0.02 10.54
CA GLU A 16 0.93 -0.09 10.60
C GLU A 16 1.35 -1.21 11.54
N LYS A 17 0.75 -1.23 12.74
CA LYS A 17 1.00 -2.30 13.72
C LYS A 17 0.62 -3.67 13.16
N LEU A 18 -0.54 -3.77 12.49
CA LEU A 18 -0.98 -5.01 11.87
C LEU A 18 0.05 -5.53 10.87
N LEU A 19 0.60 -4.66 10.00
CA LEU A 19 1.62 -5.05 9.04
C LEU A 19 2.92 -5.51 9.71
N VAL A 20 3.37 -4.77 10.73
CA VAL A 20 4.59 -5.14 11.50
C VAL A 20 4.47 -6.51 12.15
N ASP A 21 3.29 -6.87 12.61
CA ASP A 21 3.05 -8.17 13.26
C ASP A 21 2.79 -9.28 12.21
N MET A 22 2.19 -8.97 11.05
CA MET A 22 1.75 -9.94 10.05
C MET A 22 2.85 -10.34 9.06
N LEU A 23 3.70 -9.41 8.62
CA LEU A 23 4.71 -9.69 7.59
C LEU A 23 5.70 -10.81 7.98
N PRO A 24 6.22 -10.86 9.23
CA PRO A 24 7.05 -11.99 9.66
C PRO A 24 6.31 -13.34 9.66
N LEU A 25 4.98 -13.34 9.87
CA LEU A 25 4.18 -14.56 9.82
C LEU A 25 4.00 -15.09 8.39
N TYR A 26 3.95 -14.21 7.39
CA TYR A 26 3.94 -14.63 5.99
C TYR A 26 5.26 -15.29 5.61
N GLU A 27 6.37 -14.70 6.03
CA GLU A 27 7.70 -15.28 5.82
C GLU A 27 7.83 -16.67 6.46
N ALA A 28 7.37 -16.83 7.70
CA ALA A 28 7.36 -18.11 8.40
C ALA A 28 6.52 -19.21 7.69
N LYS A 29 5.69 -18.81 6.71
CA LYS A 29 4.86 -19.70 5.87
C LYS A 29 5.35 -19.81 4.44
N ASP A 30 6.57 -19.37 4.15
CA ASP A 30 7.19 -19.34 2.81
C ASP A 30 6.34 -18.58 1.77
N ILE A 31 5.63 -17.52 2.19
CA ILE A 31 4.88 -16.66 1.29
C ILE A 31 5.79 -15.53 0.83
N ASP A 32 6.00 -15.42 -0.49
CA ASP A 32 6.82 -14.35 -1.10
C ASP A 32 6.08 -13.00 -1.00
N VAL A 33 6.48 -12.22 -0.01
CA VAL A 33 5.85 -10.94 0.33
C VAL A 33 6.91 -9.83 0.48
N GLU A 34 6.61 -8.66 -0.07
CA GLU A 34 7.44 -7.46 0.06
C GLU A 34 6.59 -6.29 0.58
N LEU A 35 7.25 -5.29 1.16
CA LEU A 35 6.62 -4.06 1.63
C LEU A 35 7.15 -2.84 0.87
N LEU A 36 6.24 -1.97 0.43
CA LEU A 36 6.54 -0.68 -0.16
C LEU A 36 5.91 0.45 0.65
N LEU A 37 6.73 1.37 1.10
CA LEU A 37 6.32 2.58 1.80
C LEU A 37 6.29 3.76 0.82
N LEU A 38 5.22 4.56 0.82
CA LEU A 38 5.22 5.83 0.08
C LEU A 38 6.21 6.82 0.70
N ASN A 39 6.31 6.81 2.02
CA ASN A 39 7.28 7.58 2.79
C ASN A 39 8.05 6.65 3.72
N GLY A 40 9.36 6.55 3.51
CA GLY A 40 10.28 5.67 4.23
C GLY A 40 11.01 6.34 5.40
N THR A 41 10.49 7.45 5.93
CA THR A 41 11.07 8.07 7.13
C THR A 41 11.17 7.06 8.27
N SER A 42 12.33 7.00 8.93
CA SER A 42 12.57 6.09 10.04
C SER A 42 11.55 6.31 11.17
N THR A 43 11.03 5.22 11.68
CA THR A 43 10.05 5.18 12.77
C THR A 43 10.31 3.95 13.62
N PRO A 44 9.89 3.91 14.89
CA PRO A 44 10.07 2.73 15.74
C PRO A 44 9.47 1.44 15.14
N PHE A 45 8.36 1.55 14.38
CA PHE A 45 7.76 0.40 13.70
C PHE A 45 8.59 -0.08 12.51
N LEU A 46 9.17 0.84 11.74
CA LEU A 46 10.07 0.48 10.64
C LEU A 46 11.34 -0.18 11.19
N ASP A 47 11.93 0.40 12.24
CA ASP A 47 13.14 -0.15 12.88
C ASP A 47 12.88 -1.55 13.44
N LYS A 48 11.72 -1.76 14.10
CA LYS A 48 11.31 -3.09 14.56
C LYS A 48 11.18 -4.07 13.38
N LEU A 49 10.48 -3.67 12.34
CA LEU A 49 10.21 -4.55 11.19
C LEU A 49 11.49 -4.96 10.47
N THR A 50 12.46 -4.06 10.31
CA THR A 50 13.75 -4.36 9.69
C THR A 50 14.56 -5.41 10.45
N THR A 51 14.28 -5.63 11.73
CA THR A 51 14.94 -6.66 12.55
C THR A 51 14.18 -7.98 12.60
N THR A 52 12.88 -7.97 12.29
CA THR A 52 11.99 -9.14 12.45
C THR A 52 11.50 -9.75 11.13
N PHE A 53 11.71 -9.05 10.02
CA PHE A 53 11.26 -9.46 8.68
C PHE A 53 12.44 -9.42 7.72
N ALA A 54 12.81 -10.56 7.14
CA ALA A 54 13.91 -10.67 6.19
C ALA A 54 13.48 -10.37 4.75
N GLY A 55 12.17 -10.31 4.49
CA GLY A 55 11.63 -9.93 3.19
C GLY A 55 11.99 -8.49 2.83
N LYS A 56 11.85 -8.14 1.56
CA LYS A 56 12.25 -6.84 1.06
C LYS A 56 11.33 -5.72 1.52
N ILE A 57 11.92 -4.68 2.12
CA ILE A 57 11.27 -3.41 2.44
C ILE A 57 11.85 -2.34 1.52
N SER A 58 10.98 -1.63 0.81
CA SER A 58 11.35 -0.54 -0.11
C SER A 58 10.57 0.73 0.23
N SER A 59 11.08 1.89 -0.19
CA SER A 59 10.35 3.15 -0.09
C SER A 59 10.47 3.98 -1.35
N LEU A 60 9.50 4.88 -1.57
CA LEU A 60 9.54 5.88 -2.65
C LEU A 60 10.30 7.15 -2.24
N GLY A 61 10.97 7.13 -1.09
CA GLY A 61 11.69 8.25 -0.50
C GLY A 61 10.95 8.88 0.68
N ASN A 62 11.28 10.13 1.00
CA ASN A 62 10.75 10.82 2.20
C ASN A 62 9.81 11.99 1.85
N ARG A 63 9.26 12.00 0.63
CA ARG A 63 8.32 13.04 0.22
C ARG A 63 6.92 12.80 0.79
N SER A 64 6.06 13.82 0.69
CA SER A 64 4.67 13.72 1.12
C SER A 64 3.97 12.54 0.46
N VAL A 65 3.21 11.77 1.25
CA VAL A 65 2.36 10.66 0.77
C VAL A 65 1.25 11.16 -0.19
N TYR A 66 0.90 12.44 -0.10
CA TYR A 66 -0.09 13.09 -0.97
C TYR A 66 0.49 13.57 -2.31
N ASN A 67 1.79 13.42 -2.54
CA ASN A 67 2.42 13.85 -3.77
C ASN A 67 2.03 12.92 -4.93
N PRO A 68 1.37 13.43 -6.01
CA PRO A 68 0.93 12.61 -7.14
C PRO A 68 2.08 11.98 -7.93
N ILE A 69 3.30 12.48 -7.78
CA ILE A 69 4.51 11.88 -8.38
C ILE A 69 4.72 10.43 -7.90
N ASN A 70 4.16 10.05 -6.74
CA ASN A 70 4.16 8.69 -6.25
C ASN A 70 3.53 7.70 -7.26
N ILE A 71 2.56 8.16 -8.08
CA ILE A 71 1.93 7.35 -9.13
C ILE A 71 2.98 6.86 -10.14
N LEU A 72 3.87 7.74 -10.59
CA LEU A 72 4.91 7.38 -11.57
C LEU A 72 5.87 6.33 -11.00
N SER A 73 6.25 6.50 -9.74
CA SER A 73 7.08 5.51 -9.05
C SER A 73 6.36 4.17 -8.91
N LEU A 74 5.08 4.18 -8.52
CA LEU A 74 4.25 2.98 -8.38
C LEU A 74 4.08 2.22 -9.72
N CYS A 75 4.05 2.92 -10.86
CA CYS A 75 4.00 2.28 -12.17
C CYS A 75 5.18 1.30 -12.42
N GLN A 76 6.32 1.54 -11.80
CA GLN A 76 7.50 0.67 -11.92
C GLN A 76 7.38 -0.61 -11.06
N TYR A 77 6.56 -0.57 -10.02
CA TYR A 77 6.36 -1.69 -9.10
C TYR A 77 5.22 -2.61 -9.53
N ILE A 78 4.07 -2.03 -9.88
CA ILE A 78 2.80 -2.75 -9.97
C ILE A 78 2.82 -3.98 -10.90
N LYS A 79 3.61 -3.95 -11.97
CA LYS A 79 3.71 -5.07 -12.93
C LYS A 79 4.56 -6.25 -12.46
N LYS A 80 5.26 -6.10 -11.35
CA LYS A 80 6.22 -7.09 -10.85
C LYS A 80 5.60 -8.09 -9.86
N TYR A 81 4.32 -7.89 -9.51
CA TYR A 81 3.64 -8.67 -8.48
C TYR A 81 2.32 -9.22 -9.00
N ASP A 82 1.96 -10.39 -8.51
CA ASP A 82 0.67 -11.02 -8.82
C ASP A 82 -0.46 -10.30 -8.09
N VAL A 83 -0.20 -9.92 -6.83
CA VAL A 83 -1.15 -9.22 -5.95
C VAL A 83 -0.47 -7.98 -5.35
N VAL A 84 -1.18 -6.87 -5.36
CA VAL A 84 -0.82 -5.67 -4.60
C VAL A 84 -1.90 -5.38 -3.57
N HIS A 85 -1.54 -5.54 -2.30
CA HIS A 85 -2.43 -5.31 -1.17
C HIS A 85 -2.16 -3.93 -0.58
N VAL A 86 -3.14 -3.07 -0.70
CA VAL A 86 -3.02 -1.65 -0.36
C VAL A 86 -3.70 -1.34 0.96
N HIS A 87 -3.06 -0.52 1.76
CA HIS A 87 -3.53 -0.05 3.06
C HIS A 87 -3.57 1.47 3.08
N LEU A 88 -4.63 2.01 3.66
CA LEU A 88 -4.81 3.43 3.90
C LEU A 88 -4.93 4.31 2.63
N PHE A 89 -5.47 5.50 2.85
CA PHE A 89 -5.47 6.60 1.90
C PHE A 89 -4.20 7.46 2.17
N PRO A 90 -3.53 8.03 1.16
CA PRO A 90 -3.90 8.10 -0.25
C PRO A 90 -3.34 6.96 -1.14
N SER A 91 -2.57 6.01 -0.59
CA SER A 91 -1.99 4.92 -1.38
C SER A 91 -3.05 4.15 -2.18
N PHE A 92 -4.24 3.98 -1.63
CA PHE A 92 -5.41 3.40 -2.28
C PHE A 92 -5.71 4.02 -3.65
N TYR A 93 -5.64 5.35 -3.78
CA TYR A 93 -5.84 6.05 -5.06
C TYR A 93 -4.65 5.91 -5.99
N TRP A 94 -3.45 6.10 -5.46
CA TRP A 94 -2.24 6.12 -6.28
C TRP A 94 -1.99 4.78 -6.96
N VAL A 95 -2.20 3.68 -6.23
CA VAL A 95 -2.04 2.32 -6.78
C VAL A 95 -3.09 2.01 -7.85
N ALA A 96 -4.36 2.37 -7.63
CA ALA A 96 -5.41 2.18 -8.63
C ALA A 96 -5.11 2.94 -9.93
N ILE A 97 -4.69 4.21 -9.82
CA ILE A 97 -4.32 5.03 -10.97
C ILE A 97 -3.10 4.42 -11.69
N ALA A 98 -2.08 3.99 -10.96
CA ALA A 98 -0.91 3.34 -11.54
C ALA A 98 -1.27 2.05 -12.28
N LYS A 99 -2.22 1.24 -11.77
CA LYS A 99 -2.74 0.06 -12.47
C LYS A 99 -3.35 0.42 -13.81
N VAL A 100 -4.19 1.46 -13.84
CA VAL A 100 -4.86 1.92 -15.08
C VAL A 100 -3.84 2.43 -16.10
N ILE A 101 -2.92 3.29 -15.68
CA ILE A 101 -1.86 3.84 -16.54
C ILE A 101 -1.01 2.72 -17.14
N THR A 102 -0.62 1.75 -16.34
CA THR A 102 0.24 0.65 -16.78
C THR A 102 -0.50 -0.49 -17.50
N ARG A 103 -1.84 -0.45 -17.49
CA ARG A 103 -2.71 -1.54 -17.96
C ARG A 103 -2.32 -2.89 -17.34
N SER A 104 -1.92 -2.87 -16.07
CA SER A 104 -1.46 -4.08 -15.38
C SER A 104 -2.62 -5.03 -15.10
N LYS A 105 -2.34 -6.35 -15.22
CA LYS A 105 -3.26 -7.43 -14.84
C LYS A 105 -3.15 -7.80 -13.34
N THR A 106 -2.26 -7.17 -12.60
CA THR A 106 -2.06 -7.38 -11.16
C THR A 106 -3.39 -7.24 -10.42
N GLN A 107 -3.68 -8.18 -9.55
CA GLN A 107 -4.85 -8.10 -8.67
C GLN A 107 -4.60 -7.06 -7.57
N LEU A 108 -5.56 -6.18 -7.36
CA LEU A 108 -5.50 -5.21 -6.27
C LEU A 108 -6.46 -5.63 -5.15
N VAL A 109 -5.94 -5.66 -3.94
CA VAL A 109 -6.70 -5.86 -2.71
C VAL A 109 -6.58 -4.60 -1.85
N TYR A 110 -7.67 -4.20 -1.20
CA TYR A 110 -7.67 -3.07 -0.28
C TYR A 110 -8.27 -3.47 1.06
N THR A 111 -7.59 -3.12 2.14
CA THR A 111 -8.13 -3.24 3.48
C THR A 111 -8.44 -1.84 4.03
N GLU A 112 -9.73 -1.60 4.29
CA GLU A 112 -10.20 -0.40 4.99
C GLU A 112 -9.96 -0.55 6.49
N HIS A 113 -9.16 0.33 7.06
CA HIS A 113 -8.83 0.33 8.49
C HIS A 113 -9.65 1.34 9.31
N SER A 114 -10.60 2.03 8.69
CA SER A 114 -11.41 3.06 9.34
C SER A 114 -12.89 2.78 9.16
N ILE A 115 -13.62 2.69 10.27
CA ILE A 115 -15.09 2.52 10.30
C ILE A 115 -15.80 3.83 9.90
N SER A 116 -15.15 4.98 10.09
CA SER A 116 -15.72 6.30 9.82
C SER A 116 -14.92 7.06 8.78
N ASN A 117 -15.28 6.91 7.53
CA ASN A 117 -14.63 7.64 6.44
C ASN A 117 -15.45 8.88 6.08
N ARG A 118 -14.98 10.07 6.48
CA ARG A 118 -15.63 11.36 6.17
C ARG A 118 -15.85 11.59 4.66
N ARG A 119 -15.09 10.88 3.80
CA ARG A 119 -15.18 11.00 2.34
C ARG A 119 -16.48 10.42 1.79
N PHE A 120 -17.06 9.38 2.37
CA PHE A 120 -18.35 8.85 1.94
C PHE A 120 -19.49 9.88 2.04
N ARG A 121 -19.27 10.99 2.73
CA ARG A 121 -20.23 12.11 2.84
C ARG A 121 -20.10 13.16 1.72
N SER A 122 -19.02 13.14 0.93
CA SER A 122 -18.82 14.15 -0.13
C SER A 122 -19.36 13.65 -1.46
N SER A 123 -20.31 14.37 -2.03
CA SER A 123 -20.86 14.09 -3.37
C SER A 123 -19.83 14.30 -4.48
N PHE A 124 -18.82 15.15 -4.27
CA PHE A 124 -17.80 15.47 -5.27
C PHE A 124 -16.79 14.34 -5.49
N THR A 125 -16.53 13.51 -4.47
CA THR A 125 -15.54 12.41 -4.57
C THR A 125 -16.17 11.12 -5.09
N LYS A 126 -17.49 10.97 -5.05
CA LYS A 126 -18.20 9.73 -5.42
C LYS A 126 -17.81 9.12 -6.78
N PRO A 127 -17.74 9.90 -7.90
CA PRO A 127 -17.40 9.31 -9.19
C PRO A 127 -15.95 8.79 -9.21
N ILE A 128 -15.03 9.52 -8.57
CA ILE A 128 -13.61 9.11 -8.47
C ILE A 128 -13.50 7.88 -7.57
N ASP A 129 -14.17 7.88 -6.43
CA ASP A 129 -14.21 6.76 -5.51
C ASP A 129 -14.75 5.51 -6.21
N THR A 130 -15.87 5.63 -6.91
CA THR A 130 -16.47 4.52 -7.67
C THR A 130 -15.50 3.95 -8.71
N PHE A 131 -14.79 4.82 -9.44
CA PHE A 131 -13.80 4.39 -10.43
C PHE A 131 -12.64 3.65 -9.76
N VAL A 132 -12.12 4.20 -8.66
CA VAL A 132 -10.99 3.63 -7.92
C VAL A 132 -11.38 2.30 -7.30
N TYR A 133 -12.53 2.19 -6.63
CA TYR A 133 -12.99 0.93 -6.04
C TYR A 133 -13.18 -0.19 -7.06
N LYS A 134 -13.58 0.13 -8.31
CA LYS A 134 -13.68 -0.85 -9.40
C LYS A 134 -12.34 -1.50 -9.79
N GLN A 135 -11.21 -0.91 -9.41
CA GLN A 135 -9.89 -1.49 -9.70
C GLN A 135 -9.49 -2.56 -8.68
N TYR A 136 -10.17 -2.61 -7.54
CA TYR A 136 -9.94 -3.57 -6.47
C TYR A 136 -10.88 -4.76 -6.57
N THR A 137 -10.37 -5.91 -6.12
CA THR A 137 -11.11 -7.18 -6.08
C THR A 137 -11.74 -7.36 -4.71
#